data_46f063ecc6cbdefdb12974c61ec87070
#
_entry.id   46f063ecc6cbdefdb12974c61ec87070
#
_cell.length_a   1.000
_cell.length_b   1.000
_cell.length_c   1.000
_cell.angle_alpha   90.00
_cell.angle_beta   90.00
_cell.angle_gamma   90.00
#
_symmetry.space_group_name_H-M   'P 1'
#
loop_
_entity.id
_entity.type
_entity.pdbx_description
1 polymer ?
#
loop_
_entity_poly.entity_id
_entity_poly.type
_entity_poly.pdbx_seq_one_letter_code
_entity_poly.pdbx_strand_id
1 'polypeptide(L)'
;AFTQHITIAEMLPGDLLFFGTPEKTDHVALHIGELHYIHSSGVQMGRNGIGIDLLSDRTTDPVSLGYYAKLRCCGRVMGSFSNYEL
;
A
#
# COMPACT_ATOMS: atom_id res chain seq x y z
N ALA A 1 11.01 13.52 -2.82
CA ALA A 1 9.63 13.38 -3.25
C ALA A 1 8.71 13.31 -2.05
N PHE A 2 7.48 13.66 -2.26
CA PHE A 2 6.47 13.59 -1.20
C PHE A 2 5.18 13.07 -1.81
N THR A 3 4.24 12.67 -0.94
CA THR A 3 3.00 12.09 -1.39
C THR A 3 1.84 13.03 -1.07
N GLN A 4 0.85 13.01 -1.95
CA GLN A 4 -0.44 13.63 -1.70
C GLN A 4 -1.37 12.57 -1.12
N HIS A 5 -2.03 12.90 -0.04
CA HIS A 5 -3.00 11.99 0.59
C HIS A 5 -4.20 11.81 -0.34
N ILE A 6 -4.60 10.56 -0.55
CA ILE A 6 -5.77 10.22 -1.35
C ILE A 6 -6.63 9.20 -0.61
N THR A 7 -7.86 9.05 -1.05
CA THR A 7 -8.76 8.04 -0.50
C THR A 7 -8.60 6.73 -1.24
N ILE A 8 -9.12 5.66 -0.65
CA ILE A 8 -9.12 4.35 -1.31
C ILE A 8 -9.85 4.43 -2.65
N ALA A 9 -10.96 5.17 -2.69
CA ALA A 9 -11.75 5.30 -3.92
C ALA A 9 -11.01 6.01 -5.03
N GLU A 10 -10.02 6.84 -4.70
CA GLU A 10 -9.25 7.59 -5.69
C GLU A 10 -8.02 6.84 -6.17
N MET A 11 -7.74 5.67 -5.61
CA MET A 11 -6.48 4.99 -5.84
C MET A 11 -6.34 4.49 -7.27
N LEU A 12 -5.18 4.76 -7.86
CA LEU A 12 -4.82 4.34 -9.21
C LEU A 12 -3.56 3.49 -9.15
N PRO A 13 -3.28 2.69 -10.18
CA PRO A 13 -2.00 1.95 -10.22
C PRO A 13 -0.84 2.91 -10.07
N GLY A 14 0.11 2.53 -9.22
CA GLY A 14 1.26 3.37 -8.91
C GLY A 14 1.12 4.15 -7.62
N ASP A 15 -0.06 4.22 -7.04
CA ASP A 15 -0.24 4.86 -5.75
C ASP A 15 0.28 3.96 -4.63
N LEU A 16 0.54 4.55 -3.49
CA LEU A 16 1.13 3.84 -2.35
C LEU A 16 0.10 3.60 -1.26
N LEU A 17 0.25 2.47 -0.57
CA LEU A 17 -0.52 2.17 0.63
C LEU A 17 0.44 2.14 1.81
N PHE A 18 0.04 2.76 2.91
CA PHE A 18 0.85 2.84 4.13
C PHE A 18 0.14 2.09 5.25
N PHE A 19 0.85 1.16 5.86
CA PHE A 19 0.33 0.31 6.91
C PHE A 19 1.12 0.53 8.20
N GLY A 20 0.52 0.22 9.33
CA GLY A 20 1.22 0.31 10.59
C GLY A 20 0.29 0.48 11.76
N THR A 21 0.80 1.09 12.82
CA THR A 21 0.04 1.43 14.00
C THR A 21 -0.44 2.87 13.90
N PRO A 22 -1.34 3.30 14.80
CA PRO A 22 -1.78 4.70 14.77
C PRO A 22 -0.64 5.70 14.91
N GLU A 23 0.47 5.31 15.51
CA GLU A 23 1.59 6.21 15.74
C GLU A 23 2.64 6.17 14.66
N LYS A 24 2.70 5.08 13.89
CA LYS A 24 3.84 4.89 13.01
C LYS A 24 3.52 4.02 11.81
N THR A 25 3.88 4.51 10.63
CA THR A 25 3.88 3.70 9.43
C THR A 25 5.13 2.82 9.43
N ASP A 26 4.94 1.52 9.29
CA ASP A 26 6.07 0.58 9.27
C ASP A 26 6.08 -0.32 8.04
N HIS A 27 5.15 -0.13 7.11
CA HIS A 27 5.08 -0.96 5.91
C HIS A 27 4.45 -0.17 4.78
N VAL A 28 4.98 -0.35 3.57
CA VAL A 28 4.51 0.36 2.37
C VAL A 28 4.28 -0.65 1.27
N ALA A 29 3.25 -0.45 0.47
CA ALA A 29 2.93 -1.28 -0.68
C ALA A 29 2.61 -0.40 -1.88
N LEU A 30 2.68 -1.01 -3.07
CA LEU A 30 2.40 -0.35 -4.33
C LEU A 30 1.10 -0.90 -4.92
N HIS A 31 0.15 -0.02 -5.16
CA HIS A 31 -1.12 -0.39 -5.79
C HIS A 31 -0.88 -0.71 -7.27
N ILE A 32 -1.39 -1.86 -7.71
CA ILE A 32 -1.21 -2.32 -9.08
C ILE A 32 -2.53 -2.39 -9.86
N GLY A 33 -3.62 -1.97 -9.24
CA GLY A 33 -4.93 -1.92 -9.89
C GLY A 33 -5.95 -2.76 -9.17
N GLU A 34 -7.21 -2.34 -9.20
CA GLU A 34 -8.35 -3.07 -8.65
C GLU A 34 -8.14 -3.51 -7.21
N LEU A 35 -7.58 -2.60 -6.41
CA LEU A 35 -7.30 -2.81 -4.98
C LEU A 35 -6.31 -3.92 -4.69
N HIS A 36 -5.59 -4.40 -5.69
CA HIS A 36 -4.46 -5.29 -5.47
C HIS A 36 -3.20 -4.47 -5.27
N TYR A 37 -2.30 -4.97 -4.44
CA TYR A 37 -1.04 -4.29 -4.20
C TYR A 37 0.09 -5.30 -4.07
N ILE A 38 1.28 -4.86 -4.50
CA ILE A 38 2.49 -5.67 -4.39
C ILE A 38 3.35 -5.08 -3.27
N HIS A 39 3.94 -5.97 -2.48
CA HIS A 39 4.75 -5.53 -1.36
C HIS A 39 5.71 -6.64 -0.94
N SER A 40 6.70 -6.25 -0.14
CA SER A 40 7.60 -7.21 0.49
C SER A 40 7.03 -7.51 1.87
N SER A 41 6.70 -8.77 2.11
CA SER A 41 6.04 -9.19 3.34
C SER A 41 6.92 -10.21 4.06
N GLY A 42 7.13 -10.00 5.35
CA GLY A 42 7.89 -10.94 6.15
C GLY A 42 7.08 -12.17 6.49
N VAL A 43 7.78 -13.21 6.93
CA VAL A 43 7.16 -14.48 7.32
C VAL A 43 6.08 -14.26 8.37
N GLN A 44 6.31 -13.34 9.29
CA GLN A 44 5.38 -13.07 10.39
C GLN A 44 4.04 -12.55 9.92
N MET A 45 4.01 -11.96 8.74
CA MET A 45 2.77 -11.43 8.16
C MET A 45 2.16 -12.39 7.13
N GLY A 46 2.74 -13.57 6.94
CA GLY A 46 2.13 -14.62 6.14
C GLY A 46 2.68 -14.81 4.74
N ARG A 47 3.51 -13.89 4.27
CA ARG A 47 4.22 -14.06 3.01
C ARG A 47 5.70 -14.16 3.32
N ASN A 48 6.45 -14.74 2.44
CA ASN A 48 7.89 -14.84 2.63
C ASN A 48 8.57 -14.22 1.40
N GLY A 49 8.63 -12.90 1.39
CA GLY A 49 9.19 -12.15 0.29
C GLY A 49 8.14 -11.30 -0.40
N ILE A 50 8.30 -11.14 -1.72
CA ILE A 50 7.37 -10.33 -2.51
C ILE A 50 6.06 -11.09 -2.71
N GLY A 51 4.95 -10.40 -2.49
CA GLY A 51 3.63 -10.98 -2.68
C GLY A 51 2.64 -9.95 -3.15
N ILE A 52 1.50 -10.42 -3.63
CA ILE A 52 0.38 -9.58 -4.04
C ILE A 52 -0.79 -9.91 -3.14
N ASP A 53 -1.39 -8.88 -2.56
CA ASP A 53 -2.54 -9.05 -1.70
C ASP A 53 -3.65 -8.10 -2.12
N LEU A 54 -4.85 -8.32 -1.59
CA LEU A 54 -6.04 -7.56 -1.94
C LEU A 54 -6.44 -6.65 -0.77
N LEU A 55 -6.67 -5.38 -1.06
CA LEU A 55 -7.14 -4.44 -0.06
C LEU A 55 -8.66 -4.61 0.10
N SER A 56 -9.07 -5.46 1.03
CA SER A 56 -10.47 -5.77 1.21
C SER A 56 -10.71 -6.33 2.61
N ASP A 57 -11.85 -5.97 3.19
CA ASP A 57 -12.31 -6.57 4.44
C ASP A 57 -13.28 -7.72 4.18
N ARG A 58 -13.49 -8.09 2.92
CA ARG A 58 -14.45 -9.13 2.54
C ARG A 58 -13.80 -10.38 1.99
N THR A 59 -12.50 -10.37 1.86
CA THR A 59 -11.77 -11.56 1.43
C THR A 59 -11.70 -12.57 2.56
N THR A 60 -11.55 -13.86 2.23
CA THR A 60 -11.31 -14.89 3.23
C THR A 60 -9.83 -15.15 3.46
N ASP A 61 -8.95 -14.48 2.73
CA ASP A 61 -7.51 -14.63 2.89
C ASP A 61 -7.05 -13.93 4.16
N PRO A 62 -6.53 -14.69 5.16
CA PRO A 62 -6.13 -14.06 6.42
C PRO A 62 -4.98 -13.08 6.29
N VAL A 63 -4.12 -13.25 5.29
CA VAL A 63 -3.01 -12.31 5.08
C VAL A 63 -3.55 -10.97 4.63
N SER A 64 -4.43 -10.98 3.62
CA SER A 64 -5.05 -9.74 3.14
C SER A 64 -5.85 -9.06 4.24
N LEU A 65 -6.59 -9.81 5.04
CA LEU A 65 -7.35 -9.24 6.14
C LEU A 65 -6.43 -8.61 7.19
N GLY A 66 -5.32 -9.26 7.50
CA GLY A 66 -4.37 -8.73 8.48
C GLY A 66 -3.79 -7.39 8.05
N TYR A 67 -3.44 -7.26 6.77
CA TYR A 67 -2.93 -5.98 6.27
C TYR A 67 -4.03 -4.93 6.19
N TYR A 68 -5.22 -5.32 5.78
CA TYR A 68 -6.33 -4.36 5.72
C TYR A 68 -6.54 -3.69 7.08
N ALA A 69 -6.47 -4.49 8.15
CA ALA A 69 -6.66 -3.96 9.50
C ALA A 69 -5.57 -2.96 9.90
N LYS A 70 -4.41 -3.01 9.25
CA LYS A 70 -3.29 -2.12 9.54
C LYS A 70 -3.16 -0.96 8.57
N LEU A 71 -4.07 -0.83 7.61
CA LEU A 71 -4.00 0.27 6.65
C LEU A 71 -4.18 1.60 7.37
N ARG A 72 -3.25 2.53 7.12
CA ARG A 72 -3.32 3.87 7.71
C ARG A 72 -3.81 4.89 6.71
N CYS A 73 -3.23 4.90 5.52
CA CYS A 73 -3.60 5.87 4.50
C CYS A 73 -3.04 5.45 3.16
N CYS A 74 -3.47 6.17 2.12
CA CYS A 74 -2.98 5.98 0.76
C CYS A 74 -2.40 7.30 0.28
N GLY A 75 -1.42 7.23 -0.61
CA GLY A 75 -0.78 8.43 -1.11
C GLY A 75 -0.37 8.30 -2.55
N ARG A 76 -0.32 9.42 -3.24
CA ARG A 76 0.16 9.50 -4.62
C ARG A 76 1.47 10.26 -4.63
N VAL A 77 2.48 9.68 -5.26
CA VAL A 77 3.76 10.35 -5.38
C VAL A 77 3.57 11.53 -6.30
N MET A 78 3.87 12.71 -5.81
CA MET A 78 3.74 13.93 -6.60
C MET A 78 4.95 14.09 -7.50
N GLY A 79 4.74 14.70 -8.65
CA GLY A 79 5.68 14.71 -9.74
C GLY A 79 6.87 15.62 -9.58
N SER A 80 7.44 15.71 -8.41
CA SER A 80 8.63 16.53 -8.23
C SER A 80 9.81 16.03 -9.03
N PHE A 81 9.75 14.81 -9.49
CA PHE A 81 10.84 14.28 -10.31
C PHE A 81 11.01 15.03 -11.62
N SER A 82 9.92 15.58 -12.14
CA SER A 82 9.98 16.27 -13.40
C SER A 82 10.99 17.41 -13.37
N ASN A 83 11.41 17.81 -12.20
CA ASN A 83 12.39 18.86 -12.06
C ASN A 83 13.80 18.39 -12.24
N TYR A 84 14.00 17.12 -12.37
CA TYR A 84 15.33 16.55 -12.43
C TYR A 84 15.78 16.15 -13.81
N GLU A 85 14.83 16.03 -14.68
CA GLU A 85 15.19 15.60 -16.02
C GLU A 85 15.93 16.68 -16.75
N LEU A 86 16.15 17.69 -16.12
CA LEU A 86 16.83 18.82 -16.67
C LEU A 86 18.00 18.55 -17.54
#